data_d54c90e70cbc10eef26914af2122bb10
#
_entry.id   d54c90e70cbc10eef26914af2122bb10
#
_cell.length_a   1.000
_cell.length_b   1.000
_cell.length_c   1.000
_cell.angle_alpha   90.00
_cell.angle_beta   90.00
_cell.angle_gamma   90.00
#
_symmetry.space_group_name_H-M   'P 1'
#
loop_
_entity.id
_entity.type
_entity.pdbx_description
1 polymer ?
#
loop_
_entity_poly.entity_id
_entity_poly.type
_entity_poly.pdbx_seq_one_letter_code
_entity_poly.pdbx_strand_id
1 'polypeptide(L)'
;MNEQEQPRRRRRRLYRTSADWFGLATVALLMICSLVLLVQLMSTKLLTDLYLIVIEVILLLINAGHVIIQLPIRRVKTSKVVCGLLAVLLSGLMLYGSVAAASGKSALLAIAGHTLQKTTSYVVVMDDDPARSIGDTVGYTFGILSEDADISADNTQALLDDIKDGLGGRVDTSTCTDLTSLADALYDGNAGAIILNSSYLTTLDSLEDYSTFSKDTRIIYEFSTTKEVEPIKPNASITSQPFIVYCSGIDARSSDINIQSLSDVNILAVIHPRTHQILLINTPRDYYVPLARNGQRDKLTHAGMYGIDESAAVLGNLYGVKADYYARVNFAGLKKIVDALDGVDVNSEHEFTTVGMEVPDENGDGVHMAGYTFTQGINHLNGEQALCFARERHAFGDGDNQRGKNQMAVIRAIVDKASSPAILKGYQKVLDAVSSSFITSLTYEDISSLVQMQLRDNVHWNITSYSVSGEGGMEPCYSAGNETLWVMWPNATQIN
;
A
#
# COMPACT_ATOMS: atom_id res chain seq x y z
N MET A 1 -8.70 31.51 90.51
CA MET A 1 -8.76 31.79 89.06
C MET A 1 -8.01 30.68 88.35
N ASN A 2 -8.77 29.74 87.80
CA ASN A 2 -8.19 28.60 87.00
C ASN A 2 -8.13 28.96 85.52
N GLU A 3 -6.98 29.22 85.03
CA GLU A 3 -6.75 29.25 83.53
C GLU A 3 -6.84 27.86 83.01
N GLN A 4 -7.88 27.56 82.25
CA GLN A 4 -8.01 26.37 81.47
C GLN A 4 -7.09 26.50 80.21
N GLU A 5 -6.00 25.81 80.20
CA GLU A 5 -5.18 25.59 78.98
C GLU A 5 -6.00 24.87 77.91
N GLN A 6 -6.34 25.57 76.82
CA GLN A 6 -6.91 25.00 75.62
C GLN A 6 -5.85 24.09 74.93
N PRO A 7 -6.18 22.81 74.60
CA PRO A 7 -5.23 21.95 73.95
C PRO A 7 -4.94 22.46 72.54
N ARG A 8 -3.69 22.88 72.28
CA ARG A 8 -3.19 23.23 70.95
C ARG A 8 -3.41 22.04 70.01
N ARG A 9 -4.39 22.14 69.07
CA ARG A 9 -4.56 21.19 67.97
C ARG A 9 -3.28 21.17 67.15
N ARG A 10 -2.43 20.16 67.34
CA ARG A 10 -1.28 19.87 66.48
C ARG A 10 -1.81 19.60 65.06
N ARG A 11 -1.55 20.52 64.11
CA ARG A 11 -1.72 20.28 62.68
C ARG A 11 -0.89 19.03 62.36
N ARG A 12 -1.55 17.87 62.15
CA ARG A 12 -0.88 16.62 61.70
C ARG A 12 -0.32 16.93 60.31
N ARG A 13 1.01 16.82 60.15
CA ARG A 13 1.63 16.83 58.81
C ARG A 13 1.02 15.67 58.03
N LEU A 14 0.43 15.96 56.86
CA LEU A 14 -0.26 14.97 56.02
C LEU A 14 0.67 13.86 55.56
N TYR A 15 1.92 14.18 55.20
CA TYR A 15 2.90 13.24 54.70
C TYR A 15 4.10 13.14 55.63
N ARG A 16 4.38 11.95 56.16
CA ARG A 16 5.42 11.75 57.21
C ARG A 16 6.54 10.79 56.84
N THR A 17 6.35 9.99 55.80
CA THR A 17 7.31 8.91 55.46
C THR A 17 7.71 8.98 53.99
N SER A 18 8.88 8.39 53.64
CA SER A 18 9.29 8.24 52.24
C SER A 18 8.28 7.47 51.41
N ALA A 19 7.56 6.51 52.00
CA ALA A 19 6.48 5.77 51.34
C ALA A 19 5.29 6.64 50.99
N ASP A 20 4.99 7.69 51.78
CA ASP A 20 3.91 8.64 51.45
C ASP A 20 4.28 9.55 50.27
N TRP A 21 5.54 10.00 50.18
CA TRP A 21 6.05 10.76 49.05
C TRP A 21 6.12 9.94 47.77
N PHE A 22 6.60 8.68 47.88
CA PHE A 22 6.58 7.74 46.77
C PHE A 22 5.16 7.51 46.24
N GLY A 23 4.20 7.28 47.16
CA GLY A 23 2.79 7.12 46.81
C GLY A 23 2.20 8.34 46.08
N LEU A 24 2.53 9.57 46.55
CA LEU A 24 2.06 10.78 45.87
C LEU A 24 2.65 10.91 44.44
N ALA A 25 3.95 10.61 44.30
CA ALA A 25 4.61 10.64 43.02
C ALA A 25 3.99 9.64 42.03
N THR A 26 3.68 8.40 42.47
CA THR A 26 3.03 7.39 41.63
C THR A 26 1.58 7.73 41.28
N VAL A 27 0.84 8.45 42.15
CA VAL A 27 -0.49 8.99 41.83
C VAL A 27 -0.38 10.00 40.69
N ALA A 28 0.54 10.98 40.82
CA ALA A 28 0.74 11.98 39.77
C ALA A 28 1.15 11.35 38.43
N LEU A 29 2.10 10.39 38.48
CA LEU A 29 2.57 9.66 37.30
C LEU A 29 1.42 8.93 36.61
N LEU A 30 0.63 8.15 37.35
CA LEU A 30 -0.47 7.36 36.79
C LEU A 30 -1.55 8.26 36.18
N MET A 31 -1.90 9.38 36.83
CA MET A 31 -2.87 10.35 36.29
C MET A 31 -2.37 10.98 34.99
N ILE A 32 -1.11 11.40 34.94
CA ILE A 32 -0.52 12.00 33.74
C ILE A 32 -0.51 10.98 32.61
N CYS A 33 -0.05 9.75 32.84
CA CYS A 33 -0.01 8.70 31.81
C CYS A 33 -1.42 8.31 31.34
N SER A 34 -2.41 8.26 32.23
CA SER A 34 -3.82 8.03 31.88
C SER A 34 -4.36 9.14 30.97
N LEU A 35 -4.06 10.40 31.29
CA LEU A 35 -4.48 11.54 30.49
C LEU A 35 -3.81 11.53 29.11
N VAL A 36 -2.51 11.27 29.05
CA VAL A 36 -1.75 11.16 27.78
C VAL A 36 -2.35 10.08 26.90
N LEU A 37 -2.61 8.89 27.45
CA LEU A 37 -3.23 7.79 26.72
C LEU A 37 -4.61 8.20 26.17
N LEU A 38 -5.47 8.79 27.02
CA LEU A 38 -6.81 9.17 26.61
C LEU A 38 -6.79 10.22 25.48
N VAL A 39 -5.99 11.28 25.63
CA VAL A 39 -5.82 12.32 24.61
C VAL A 39 -5.30 11.70 23.30
N GLN A 40 -4.33 10.79 23.38
CA GLN A 40 -3.79 10.14 22.21
C GLN A 40 -4.85 9.28 21.49
N LEU A 41 -5.61 8.45 22.23
CA LEU A 41 -6.68 7.63 21.66
C LEU A 41 -7.78 8.49 21.01
N MET A 42 -8.20 9.57 21.65
CA MET A 42 -9.16 10.52 21.08
C MET A 42 -8.63 11.16 19.79
N SER A 43 -7.33 11.46 19.73
CA SER A 43 -6.70 12.07 18.55
C SER A 43 -6.65 11.15 17.33
N THR A 44 -6.73 9.83 17.51
CA THR A 44 -6.72 8.86 16.39
C THR A 44 -8.06 8.81 15.66
N LYS A 45 -9.16 9.19 16.30
CA LYS A 45 -10.52 9.03 15.74
C LYS A 45 -10.84 7.61 15.24
N LEU A 46 -10.13 6.58 15.72
CA LEU A 46 -10.33 5.19 15.30
C LEU A 46 -11.33 4.45 16.18
N LEU A 47 -11.45 4.85 17.44
CA LEU A 47 -12.37 4.24 18.40
C LEU A 47 -13.73 4.95 18.40
N THR A 48 -14.79 4.18 18.58
CA THR A 48 -16.13 4.73 18.80
C THR A 48 -16.23 5.38 20.17
N ASP A 49 -17.17 6.31 20.33
CA ASP A 49 -17.42 7.01 21.62
C ASP A 49 -17.67 6.02 22.76
N LEU A 50 -18.35 4.89 22.49
CA LEU A 50 -18.62 3.85 23.49
C LEU A 50 -17.31 3.27 24.06
N TYR A 51 -16.36 2.90 23.18
CA TYR A 51 -15.06 2.38 23.64
C TYR A 51 -14.25 3.42 24.39
N LEU A 52 -14.26 4.68 23.94
CA LEU A 52 -13.59 5.78 24.63
C LEU A 52 -14.16 6.00 26.04
N ILE A 53 -15.49 6.02 26.20
CA ILE A 53 -16.16 6.15 27.50
C ILE A 53 -15.80 4.97 28.42
N VAL A 54 -15.82 3.74 27.90
CA VAL A 54 -15.45 2.55 28.69
C VAL A 54 -14.00 2.65 29.18
N ILE A 55 -13.06 3.03 28.30
CA ILE A 55 -11.65 3.21 28.66
C ILE A 55 -11.52 4.33 29.71
N GLU A 56 -12.18 5.46 29.52
CA GLU A 56 -12.18 6.58 30.47
C GLU A 56 -12.66 6.15 31.86
N VAL A 57 -13.78 5.44 31.93
CA VAL A 57 -14.33 4.91 33.20
C VAL A 57 -13.34 3.95 33.86
N ILE A 58 -12.73 3.04 33.10
CA ILE A 58 -11.71 2.11 33.63
C ILE A 58 -10.51 2.90 34.19
N LEU A 59 -10.00 3.88 33.45
CA LEU A 59 -8.88 4.72 33.88
C LEU A 59 -9.23 5.51 35.13
N LEU A 60 -10.43 6.08 35.22
CA LEU A 60 -10.94 6.79 36.40
C LEU A 60 -11.00 5.86 37.63
N LEU A 61 -11.52 4.63 37.47
CA LEU A 61 -11.61 3.65 38.55
C LEU A 61 -10.22 3.22 39.05
N ILE A 62 -9.27 2.97 38.13
CA ILE A 62 -7.88 2.63 38.47
C ILE A 62 -7.24 3.80 39.25
N ASN A 63 -7.34 5.03 38.75
CA ASN A 63 -6.78 6.21 39.41
C ASN A 63 -7.43 6.44 40.78
N ALA A 64 -8.76 6.38 40.89
CA ALA A 64 -9.48 6.55 42.16
C ALA A 64 -9.07 5.48 43.18
N GLY A 65 -8.98 4.21 42.78
CA GLY A 65 -8.53 3.11 43.62
C GLY A 65 -7.10 3.32 44.11
N HIS A 66 -6.19 3.74 43.22
CA HIS A 66 -4.81 4.04 43.58
C HIS A 66 -4.72 5.21 44.57
N VAL A 67 -5.44 6.33 44.30
CA VAL A 67 -5.52 7.48 45.23
C VAL A 67 -5.99 7.02 46.62
N ILE A 68 -7.08 6.25 46.73
CA ILE A 68 -7.62 5.73 48.01
C ILE A 68 -6.58 4.93 48.78
N ILE A 69 -5.79 4.09 48.12
CA ILE A 69 -4.74 3.28 48.77
C ILE A 69 -3.60 4.17 49.24
N GLN A 70 -3.25 5.22 48.50
CA GLN A 70 -2.14 6.11 48.83
C GLN A 70 -2.51 7.18 49.90
N LEU A 71 -3.80 7.32 50.28
CA LEU A 71 -4.19 8.26 51.33
C LEU A 71 -3.40 8.08 52.61
N PRO A 72 -2.99 9.18 53.27
CA PRO A 72 -2.16 9.14 54.47
C PRO A 72 -2.84 8.51 55.73
N ILE A 73 -4.16 8.31 55.64
CA ILE A 73 -4.97 7.67 56.68
C ILE A 73 -4.65 6.18 56.82
N ARG A 74 -4.25 5.50 55.72
CA ARG A 74 -3.85 4.08 55.74
C ARG A 74 -2.41 3.94 56.21
N ARG A 75 -2.19 3.17 57.29
CA ARG A 75 -0.87 2.98 57.93
C ARG A 75 -0.03 1.86 57.35
N VAL A 76 -0.53 1.02 56.45
CA VAL A 76 0.18 -0.16 55.92
C VAL A 76 1.17 0.27 54.83
N LYS A 77 2.44 0.45 55.21
CA LYS A 77 3.53 0.89 54.31
C LYS A 77 3.75 -0.07 53.14
N THR A 78 3.72 -1.39 53.41
CA THR A 78 3.90 -2.43 52.38
C THR A 78 2.85 -2.32 51.24
N SER A 79 1.59 -2.14 51.59
CA SER A 79 0.52 -1.97 50.58
C SER A 79 0.75 -0.75 49.72
N LYS A 80 1.21 0.38 50.30
CA LYS A 80 1.51 1.60 49.52
C LYS A 80 2.65 1.40 48.52
N VAL A 81 3.72 0.72 48.96
CA VAL A 81 4.88 0.46 48.08
C VAL A 81 4.51 -0.51 46.96
N VAL A 82 3.83 -1.61 47.26
CA VAL A 82 3.39 -2.59 46.25
C VAL A 82 2.46 -1.95 45.21
N CYS A 83 1.43 -1.23 45.67
CA CYS A 83 0.53 -0.56 44.75
C CYS A 83 1.20 0.59 43.98
N GLY A 84 2.21 1.25 44.54
CA GLY A 84 3.02 2.23 43.84
C GLY A 84 3.86 1.58 42.73
N LEU A 85 4.46 0.43 42.94
CA LEU A 85 5.19 -0.32 41.89
C LEU A 85 4.26 -0.79 40.78
N LEU A 86 3.06 -1.29 41.14
CA LEU A 86 2.04 -1.62 40.14
C LEU A 86 1.61 -0.41 39.32
N ALA A 87 1.48 0.75 39.96
CA ALA A 87 1.14 1.99 39.24
C ALA A 87 2.25 2.41 38.28
N VAL A 88 3.52 2.24 38.63
CA VAL A 88 4.63 2.51 37.71
C VAL A 88 4.57 1.56 36.50
N LEU A 89 4.33 0.27 36.72
CA LEU A 89 4.18 -0.70 35.64
C LEU A 89 2.99 -0.37 34.74
N LEU A 90 1.83 -0.04 35.30
CA LEU A 90 0.65 0.40 34.54
C LEU A 90 0.92 1.69 33.76
N SER A 91 1.64 2.64 34.35
CA SER A 91 2.03 3.88 33.66
C SER A 91 2.92 3.59 32.46
N GLY A 92 3.87 2.64 32.58
CA GLY A 92 4.68 2.17 31.45
C GLY A 92 3.83 1.55 30.34
N LEU A 93 2.85 0.71 30.69
CA LEU A 93 1.91 0.11 29.75
C LEU A 93 1.03 1.18 29.04
N MET A 94 0.57 2.20 29.76
CA MET A 94 -0.20 3.32 29.19
C MET A 94 0.63 4.15 28.23
N LEU A 95 1.90 4.41 28.55
CA LEU A 95 2.82 5.11 27.63
C LEU A 95 3.08 4.28 26.38
N TYR A 96 3.31 2.98 26.53
CA TYR A 96 3.44 2.07 25.39
C TYR A 96 2.18 2.11 24.51
N GLY A 97 0.99 2.02 25.09
CA GLY A 97 -0.28 2.16 24.36
C GLY A 97 -0.44 3.50 23.66
N SER A 98 0.05 4.58 24.27
CA SER A 98 0.03 5.92 23.65
C SER A 98 0.95 5.99 22.43
N VAL A 99 2.15 5.42 22.52
CA VAL A 99 3.09 5.34 21.38
C VAL A 99 2.52 4.47 20.27
N ALA A 100 1.97 3.30 20.60
CA ALA A 100 1.33 2.42 19.62
C ALA A 100 0.16 3.10 18.88
N ALA A 101 -0.67 3.86 19.59
CA ALA A 101 -1.77 4.62 19.00
C ALA A 101 -1.25 5.74 18.07
N ALA A 102 -0.18 6.44 18.47
CA ALA A 102 0.47 7.46 17.64
C ALA A 102 1.05 6.86 16.35
N SER A 103 1.80 5.75 16.47
CA SER A 103 2.36 5.04 15.32
C SER A 103 1.27 4.57 14.37
N GLY A 104 0.16 4.03 14.90
CA GLY A 104 -0.98 3.61 14.10
C GLY A 104 -1.61 4.75 13.30
N LYS A 105 -1.78 5.89 13.93
CA LYS A 105 -2.27 7.10 13.25
C LYS A 105 -1.31 7.54 12.14
N SER A 106 0.00 7.57 12.42
CA SER A 106 1.01 7.98 11.43
C SER A 106 1.06 7.03 10.24
N ALA A 107 0.98 5.72 10.47
CA ALA A 107 0.94 4.73 9.40
C ALA A 107 -0.29 4.89 8.51
N LEU A 108 -1.48 5.10 9.10
CA LEU A 108 -2.70 5.33 8.33
C LEU A 108 -2.65 6.65 7.55
N LEU A 109 -2.06 7.71 8.11
CA LEU A 109 -1.85 8.98 7.40
C LEU A 109 -0.85 8.83 6.25
N ALA A 110 0.12 7.93 6.35
CA ALA A 110 1.10 7.69 5.28
C ALA A 110 0.48 7.03 4.05
N ILE A 111 -0.58 6.24 4.20
CA ILE A 111 -1.24 5.53 3.09
C ILE A 111 -2.50 6.22 2.60
N ALA A 112 -3.14 7.03 3.45
CA ALA A 112 -4.44 7.65 3.20
C ALA A 112 -4.33 8.92 2.37
N GLY A 113 -5.33 9.15 1.52
CA GLY A 113 -5.43 10.39 0.74
C GLY A 113 -4.23 10.62 -0.15
N HIS A 114 -3.69 9.54 -0.73
CA HIS A 114 -2.48 9.62 -1.53
C HIS A 114 -2.71 10.51 -2.75
N THR A 115 -1.91 11.55 -2.88
CA THR A 115 -2.05 12.59 -3.91
C THR A 115 -0.78 12.74 -4.77
N LEU A 116 0.27 11.95 -4.50
CA LEU A 116 1.53 12.05 -5.21
C LEU A 116 1.60 10.99 -6.31
N GLN A 117 1.88 11.44 -7.53
CA GLN A 117 2.20 10.58 -8.67
C GLN A 117 3.63 10.85 -9.10
N LYS A 118 4.46 9.83 -9.09
CA LYS A 118 5.87 9.89 -9.47
C LYS A 118 6.03 9.33 -10.87
N THR A 119 6.63 10.13 -11.75
CA THR A 119 7.04 9.72 -13.09
C THR A 119 8.55 9.59 -13.09
N THR A 120 9.06 8.42 -13.49
CA THR A 120 10.50 8.15 -13.53
C THR A 120 10.92 7.88 -14.97
N SER A 121 11.98 8.55 -15.42
CA SER A 121 12.63 8.30 -16.71
C SER A 121 14.10 7.89 -16.47
N TYR A 122 14.58 7.03 -17.34
CA TYR A 122 15.92 6.49 -17.31
C TYR A 122 16.73 6.99 -18.50
N VAL A 123 18.03 7.22 -18.30
CA VAL A 123 19.02 7.27 -19.37
C VAL A 123 19.64 5.88 -19.47
N VAL A 124 19.50 5.29 -20.63
CA VAL A 124 19.93 3.90 -20.91
C VAL A 124 20.97 3.91 -22.01
N VAL A 125 22.02 3.10 -21.82
CA VAL A 125 23.10 2.83 -22.80
C VAL A 125 23.22 1.33 -23.00
N MET A 126 23.94 0.89 -24.03
CA MET A 126 24.30 -0.53 -24.19
C MET A 126 25.12 -1.01 -22.99
N ASP A 127 25.04 -2.27 -22.62
CA ASP A 127 25.75 -2.80 -21.44
C ASP A 127 27.27 -2.74 -21.59
N ASP A 128 27.79 -2.87 -22.80
CA ASP A 128 29.21 -2.77 -23.15
C ASP A 128 29.70 -1.31 -23.33
N ASP A 129 28.79 -0.31 -23.33
CA ASP A 129 29.13 1.12 -23.44
C ASP A 129 30.06 1.56 -22.29
N PRO A 130 31.10 2.40 -22.57
CA PRO A 130 32.04 2.86 -21.53
C PRO A 130 31.40 3.81 -20.51
N ALA A 131 30.30 4.53 -20.84
CA ALA A 131 29.67 5.50 -19.95
C ALA A 131 29.07 4.81 -18.71
N ARG A 132 29.39 5.31 -17.52
CA ARG A 132 28.87 4.84 -16.22
C ARG A 132 28.02 5.87 -15.50
N SER A 133 28.03 7.11 -15.98
CA SER A 133 27.31 8.25 -15.46
C SER A 133 26.98 9.24 -16.56
N ILE A 134 26.09 10.20 -16.28
CA ILE A 134 25.77 11.28 -17.20
C ILE A 134 27.01 12.07 -17.62
N GLY A 135 27.97 12.25 -16.71
CA GLY A 135 29.22 12.97 -17.01
C GLY A 135 30.09 12.33 -18.14
N ASP A 136 29.89 11.02 -18.36
CA ASP A 136 30.62 10.27 -19.38
C ASP A 136 29.96 10.36 -20.78
N THR A 137 28.78 10.97 -20.90
CA THR A 137 28.01 11.04 -22.14
C THR A 137 28.21 12.31 -22.94
N VAL A 138 29.29 13.05 -22.66
CA VAL A 138 29.62 14.25 -23.42
C VAL A 138 29.82 13.92 -24.90
N GLY A 139 29.03 14.57 -25.75
CA GLY A 139 29.04 14.34 -27.19
C GLY A 139 28.16 13.17 -27.68
N TYR A 140 27.38 12.53 -26.78
CA TYR A 140 26.40 11.57 -27.21
C TYR A 140 25.20 12.25 -27.84
N THR A 141 24.57 11.56 -28.78
CA THR A 141 23.23 11.87 -29.24
C THR A 141 22.23 11.06 -28.40
N PHE A 142 21.29 11.74 -27.77
CA PHE A 142 20.24 11.10 -26.98
C PHE A 142 19.01 10.81 -27.85
N GLY A 143 18.64 9.54 -27.97
CA GLY A 143 17.37 9.15 -28.56
C GLY A 143 16.23 9.49 -27.60
N ILE A 144 15.18 10.11 -28.11
CA ILE A 144 13.96 10.44 -27.36
C ILE A 144 12.74 10.10 -28.21
N LEU A 145 11.61 9.82 -27.57
CA LEU A 145 10.33 9.71 -28.26
C LEU A 145 9.81 11.09 -28.69
N SER A 146 9.03 11.13 -29.77
CA SER A 146 8.26 12.31 -30.12
C SER A 146 7.24 12.62 -29.00
N GLU A 147 6.84 13.88 -28.86
CA GLU A 147 5.91 14.35 -27.83
C GLU A 147 4.59 13.57 -27.84
N ASP A 148 4.09 13.21 -29.03
CA ASP A 148 2.86 12.43 -29.20
C ASP A 148 3.00 10.96 -28.79
N ALA A 149 4.21 10.40 -28.87
CA ALA A 149 4.51 9.00 -28.55
C ALA A 149 4.98 8.83 -27.10
N ASP A 150 5.53 9.87 -26.46
CA ASP A 150 6.03 9.81 -25.11
C ASP A 150 4.92 9.95 -24.07
N ILE A 151 4.73 8.92 -23.25
CA ILE A 151 3.77 8.95 -22.13
C ILE A 151 4.16 9.95 -21.04
N SER A 152 5.40 10.41 -21.04
CA SER A 152 6.00 11.27 -20.02
C SER A 152 6.82 12.41 -20.62
N ALA A 153 6.38 13.01 -21.71
CA ALA A 153 7.10 14.05 -22.45
C ALA A 153 7.58 15.20 -21.57
N ASP A 154 6.76 15.68 -20.62
CA ASP A 154 7.15 16.71 -19.63
C ASP A 154 8.34 16.25 -18.78
N ASN A 155 8.37 14.99 -18.35
CA ASN A 155 9.45 14.42 -17.54
C ASN A 155 10.73 14.24 -18.38
N THR A 156 10.59 13.79 -19.62
CA THR A 156 11.69 13.68 -20.59
C THR A 156 12.32 15.05 -20.87
N GLN A 157 11.53 16.09 -21.03
CA GLN A 157 12.03 17.44 -21.21
C GLN A 157 12.75 17.96 -19.97
N ALA A 158 12.19 17.74 -18.79
CA ALA A 158 12.83 18.12 -17.52
C ALA A 158 14.15 17.37 -17.30
N LEU A 159 14.22 16.09 -17.66
CA LEU A 159 15.46 15.30 -17.63
C LEU A 159 16.50 15.83 -18.63
N LEU A 160 16.10 16.21 -19.84
CA LEU A 160 17.01 16.81 -20.82
C LEU A 160 17.58 18.13 -20.31
N ASP A 161 16.79 18.94 -19.63
CA ASP A 161 17.26 20.21 -19.06
C ASP A 161 18.25 19.97 -17.89
N ASP A 162 17.98 18.97 -17.04
CA ASP A 162 18.89 18.55 -15.97
C ASP A 162 20.23 18.02 -16.54
N ILE A 163 20.19 17.22 -17.61
CA ILE A 163 21.38 16.73 -18.31
C ILE A 163 22.19 17.91 -18.91
N LYS A 164 21.53 18.88 -19.55
CA LYS A 164 22.18 20.07 -20.10
C LYS A 164 22.91 20.85 -19.03
N ASP A 165 22.27 21.05 -17.87
CA ASP A 165 22.86 21.76 -16.74
C ASP A 165 24.08 20.99 -16.19
N GLY A 166 23.95 19.67 -16.05
CA GLY A 166 25.03 18.78 -15.58
C GLY A 166 26.23 18.70 -16.51
N LEU A 167 26.00 18.70 -17.81
CA LEU A 167 27.07 18.68 -18.83
C LEU A 167 27.60 20.09 -19.20
N GLY A 168 26.98 21.16 -18.70
CA GLY A 168 27.41 22.54 -18.92
C GLY A 168 27.23 23.02 -20.37
N GLY A 169 26.34 22.45 -21.15
CA GLY A 169 26.20 22.80 -22.56
C GLY A 169 25.04 22.16 -23.31
N ARG A 170 25.21 22.13 -24.63
CA ARG A 170 24.22 21.55 -25.55
C ARG A 170 24.22 20.04 -25.47
N VAL A 171 23.00 19.47 -25.48
CA VAL A 171 22.73 18.05 -25.65
C VAL A 171 22.12 17.85 -27.03
N ASP A 172 22.70 16.97 -27.84
CA ASP A 172 22.14 16.61 -29.14
C ASP A 172 21.12 15.51 -28.96
N THR A 173 19.95 15.65 -29.63
CA THR A 173 18.85 14.69 -29.54
C THR A 173 18.44 14.16 -30.91
N SER A 174 18.02 12.90 -30.97
CA SER A 174 17.38 12.27 -32.13
C SER A 174 15.97 11.84 -31.73
N THR A 175 14.97 12.29 -32.47
CA THR A 175 13.56 11.98 -32.16
C THR A 175 13.12 10.74 -32.90
N CYS A 176 12.56 9.78 -32.16
CA CYS A 176 11.99 8.53 -32.66
C CYS A 176 10.46 8.58 -32.61
N THR A 177 9.79 7.92 -33.55
CA THR A 177 8.34 7.98 -33.71
C THR A 177 7.58 7.04 -32.77
N ASP A 178 8.26 5.99 -32.29
CA ASP A 178 7.67 4.93 -31.48
C ASP A 178 8.76 4.25 -30.63
N LEU A 179 8.31 3.37 -29.72
CA LEU A 179 9.16 2.71 -28.75
C LEU A 179 10.20 1.76 -29.39
N THR A 180 9.81 1.04 -30.46
CA THR A 180 10.72 0.11 -31.16
C THR A 180 11.78 0.88 -31.92
N SER A 181 11.43 1.94 -32.64
CA SER A 181 12.42 2.81 -33.31
C SER A 181 13.40 3.50 -32.32
N LEU A 182 12.96 3.74 -31.08
CA LEU A 182 13.85 4.24 -30.04
C LEU A 182 14.85 3.17 -29.57
N ALA A 183 14.41 1.92 -29.40
CA ALA A 183 15.29 0.80 -29.06
C ALA A 183 16.28 0.50 -30.21
N ASP A 184 15.81 0.51 -31.45
CA ASP A 184 16.65 0.33 -32.64
C ASP A 184 17.71 1.42 -32.76
N ALA A 185 17.38 2.67 -32.46
CA ALA A 185 18.34 3.76 -32.47
C ALA A 185 19.53 3.52 -31.52
N LEU A 186 19.30 2.83 -30.39
CA LEU A 186 20.34 2.44 -29.45
C LEU A 186 21.13 1.23 -29.98
N TYR A 187 20.45 0.17 -30.43
CA TYR A 187 21.08 -1.05 -30.95
C TYR A 187 21.94 -0.79 -32.20
N ASP A 188 21.48 0.07 -33.10
CA ASP A 188 22.18 0.44 -34.32
C ASP A 188 23.31 1.48 -34.09
N GLY A 189 23.44 2.03 -32.88
CA GLY A 189 24.39 3.07 -32.55
C GLY A 189 24.08 4.44 -33.15
N ASN A 190 22.84 4.66 -33.61
CA ASN A 190 22.37 5.96 -34.10
C ASN A 190 22.14 6.95 -32.93
N ALA A 191 21.92 6.41 -31.72
CA ALA A 191 21.93 7.12 -30.46
C ALA A 191 22.96 6.47 -29.51
N GLY A 192 23.79 7.27 -28.86
CA GLY A 192 24.72 6.77 -27.85
C GLY A 192 24.06 6.47 -26.52
N ALA A 193 22.93 7.13 -26.26
CA ALA A 193 22.04 6.89 -25.11
C ALA A 193 20.59 7.13 -25.53
N ILE A 194 19.64 6.52 -24.84
CA ILE A 194 18.22 6.83 -24.99
C ILE A 194 17.60 7.25 -23.68
N ILE A 195 16.55 8.08 -23.76
CA ILE A 195 15.72 8.47 -22.62
C ILE A 195 14.38 7.80 -22.77
N LEU A 196 13.97 7.05 -21.75
CA LEU A 196 12.67 6.39 -21.74
C LEU A 196 12.04 6.34 -20.34
N ASN A 197 10.71 6.35 -20.29
CA ASN A 197 9.99 6.12 -19.07
C ASN A 197 10.26 4.72 -18.51
N SER A 198 10.33 4.59 -17.19
CA SER A 198 10.62 3.32 -16.50
C SER A 198 9.67 2.17 -16.90
N SER A 199 8.41 2.48 -17.23
CA SER A 199 7.41 1.49 -17.65
C SER A 199 7.73 0.86 -19.01
N TYR A 200 8.44 1.55 -19.88
CA TYR A 200 8.79 1.05 -21.20
C TYR A 200 9.80 -0.11 -21.20
N LEU A 201 10.65 -0.21 -20.18
CA LEU A 201 11.57 -1.33 -20.06
C LEU A 201 10.83 -2.67 -20.04
N THR A 202 9.79 -2.79 -19.23
CA THR A 202 8.97 -4.00 -19.15
C THR A 202 8.17 -4.22 -20.44
N THR A 203 7.75 -3.14 -21.10
CA THR A 203 7.06 -3.24 -22.39
C THR A 203 8.00 -3.78 -23.46
N LEU A 204 9.21 -3.24 -23.59
CA LEU A 204 10.23 -3.76 -24.52
C LEU A 204 10.55 -5.23 -24.26
N ASP A 205 10.83 -5.61 -23.00
CA ASP A 205 11.09 -7.00 -22.66
C ASP A 205 9.92 -7.96 -22.98
N SER A 206 8.69 -7.42 -23.18
CA SER A 206 7.52 -8.22 -23.58
C SER A 206 7.40 -8.43 -25.11
N LEU A 207 8.16 -7.67 -25.90
CA LEU A 207 8.22 -7.81 -27.35
C LEU A 207 9.23 -8.89 -27.72
N GLU A 208 8.90 -9.74 -28.71
CA GLU A 208 9.73 -10.91 -29.10
C GLU A 208 11.15 -10.48 -29.49
N ASP A 209 11.25 -9.44 -30.33
CA ASP A 209 12.54 -8.95 -30.87
C ASP A 209 13.38 -8.17 -29.83
N TYR A 210 12.78 -7.73 -28.72
CA TYR A 210 13.44 -6.94 -27.67
C TYR A 210 13.42 -7.65 -26.30
N SER A 211 13.15 -8.96 -26.26
CA SER A 211 12.95 -9.74 -25.02
C SER A 211 14.19 -9.80 -24.10
N THR A 212 15.36 -9.38 -24.58
CA THR A 212 16.59 -9.25 -23.82
C THR A 212 17.01 -7.80 -23.55
N PHE A 213 16.21 -6.82 -23.94
CA PHE A 213 16.57 -5.40 -23.89
C PHE A 213 17.14 -4.96 -22.54
N SER A 214 16.50 -5.33 -21.45
CA SER A 214 16.97 -5.02 -20.09
C SER A 214 18.28 -5.73 -19.70
N LYS A 215 18.69 -6.80 -20.42
CA LYS A 215 19.97 -7.50 -20.20
C LYS A 215 21.08 -6.94 -21.07
N ASP A 216 20.72 -6.45 -22.26
CA ASP A 216 21.64 -5.94 -23.26
C ASP A 216 22.00 -4.47 -22.99
N THR A 217 21.26 -3.83 -22.07
CA THR A 217 21.37 -2.41 -21.77
C THR A 217 21.59 -2.16 -20.27
N ARG A 218 22.01 -0.93 -19.95
CA ARG A 218 22.25 -0.48 -18.57
C ARG A 218 21.72 0.91 -18.35
N ILE A 219 21.06 1.12 -17.20
CA ILE A 219 20.64 2.43 -16.72
C ILE A 219 21.87 3.13 -16.12
N ILE A 220 22.18 4.33 -16.60
CA ILE A 220 23.30 5.16 -16.08
C ILE A 220 22.80 6.39 -15.33
N TYR A 221 21.52 6.74 -15.47
CA TYR A 221 20.92 7.85 -14.74
C TYR A 221 19.41 7.63 -14.56
N GLU A 222 18.91 7.98 -13.39
CA GLU A 222 17.49 7.97 -13.06
C GLU A 222 17.05 9.39 -12.70
N PHE A 223 15.97 9.86 -13.30
CA PHE A 223 15.37 11.16 -13.02
C PHE A 223 13.87 10.98 -12.76
N SER A 224 13.38 11.65 -11.72
CA SER A 224 11.97 11.56 -11.34
C SER A 224 11.38 12.92 -11.08
N THR A 225 10.17 13.14 -11.59
CA THR A 225 9.32 14.25 -11.17
C THR A 225 8.15 13.73 -10.37
N THR A 226 7.64 14.55 -9.46
CA THR A 226 6.48 14.24 -8.65
C THR A 226 5.41 15.29 -8.92
N LYS A 227 4.23 14.83 -9.30
CA LYS A 227 3.05 15.67 -9.50
C LYS A 227 2.06 15.45 -8.37
N GLU A 228 1.56 16.53 -7.79
CA GLU A 228 0.46 16.45 -6.84
C GLU A 228 -0.86 16.40 -7.60
N VAL A 229 -1.69 15.40 -7.27
CA VAL A 229 -3.06 15.24 -7.78
C VAL A 229 -4.01 15.81 -6.73
N GLU A 230 -5.13 16.40 -7.16
CA GLU A 230 -6.12 16.94 -6.23
C GLU A 230 -6.61 15.87 -5.24
N PRO A 231 -6.60 16.15 -3.92
CA PRO A 231 -7.05 15.18 -2.93
C PRO A 231 -8.55 14.94 -3.04
N ILE A 232 -8.94 13.67 -2.94
CA ILE A 232 -10.34 13.28 -2.84
C ILE A 232 -10.89 13.79 -1.50
N LYS A 233 -12.09 14.39 -1.52
CA LYS A 233 -12.75 14.85 -0.29
C LYS A 233 -13.33 13.67 0.48
N PRO A 234 -13.28 13.69 1.85
CA PRO A 234 -13.92 12.66 2.67
C PRO A 234 -15.39 12.47 2.29
N ASN A 235 -15.83 11.23 2.20
CA ASN A 235 -17.21 10.89 1.92
C ASN A 235 -17.98 10.66 3.22
N ALA A 236 -18.80 11.62 3.63
CA ALA A 236 -19.62 11.52 4.84
C ALA A 236 -20.60 10.33 4.83
N SER A 237 -20.86 9.73 3.66
CA SER A 237 -21.77 8.60 3.46
C SER A 237 -21.05 7.26 3.31
N ILE A 238 -19.72 7.19 3.47
CA ILE A 238 -18.93 5.98 3.19
C ILE A 238 -19.36 4.75 4.01
N THR A 239 -19.97 4.94 5.18
CA THR A 239 -20.49 3.85 6.03
C THR A 239 -21.95 3.51 5.72
N SER A 240 -22.60 4.20 4.78
CA SER A 240 -24.04 4.04 4.55
C SER A 240 -24.44 3.90 3.08
N GLN A 241 -23.63 4.36 2.15
CA GLN A 241 -23.86 4.24 0.71
C GLN A 241 -22.83 3.30 0.07
N PRO A 242 -23.22 2.56 -0.97
CA PRO A 242 -22.25 1.78 -1.75
C PRO A 242 -21.18 2.68 -2.38
N PHE A 243 -19.97 2.14 -2.50
CA PHE A 243 -18.86 2.80 -3.19
C PHE A 243 -17.98 1.76 -3.89
N ILE A 244 -17.19 2.21 -4.85
CA ILE A 244 -16.34 1.38 -5.69
C ILE A 244 -14.88 1.74 -5.47
N VAL A 245 -14.05 0.75 -5.19
CA VAL A 245 -12.59 0.88 -5.08
C VAL A 245 -11.94 0.13 -6.24
N TYR A 246 -11.13 0.82 -7.03
CA TYR A 246 -10.24 0.18 -7.99
C TYR A 246 -9.00 -0.35 -7.28
N CYS A 247 -8.81 -1.66 -7.31
CA CYS A 247 -7.64 -2.34 -6.72
C CYS A 247 -6.62 -2.66 -7.83
N SER A 248 -5.44 -2.05 -7.75
CA SER A 248 -4.32 -2.22 -8.68
C SER A 248 -3.18 -2.97 -8.02
N GLY A 249 -2.72 -4.04 -8.67
CA GLY A 249 -1.47 -4.72 -8.32
C GLY A 249 -0.43 -4.44 -9.39
N ILE A 250 0.74 -3.93 -8.98
CA ILE A 250 1.82 -3.60 -9.91
C ILE A 250 3.04 -4.48 -9.71
N ASP A 251 3.68 -4.87 -10.81
CA ASP A 251 5.01 -5.49 -10.82
C ASP A 251 6.06 -4.41 -11.09
N ALA A 252 6.32 -3.60 -10.07
CA ALA A 252 7.33 -2.57 -10.17
C ALA A 252 8.70 -3.15 -9.77
N ARG A 253 9.72 -2.96 -10.61
CA ARG A 253 11.13 -3.29 -10.28
C ARG A 253 11.67 -2.41 -9.14
N SER A 254 11.07 -1.23 -8.92
CA SER A 254 11.34 -0.33 -7.81
C SER A 254 10.48 -0.68 -6.60
N SER A 255 11.03 -0.53 -5.39
CA SER A 255 10.26 -0.59 -4.15
C SER A 255 9.28 0.59 -3.97
N ASP A 256 9.40 1.64 -4.79
CA ASP A 256 8.53 2.82 -4.74
C ASP A 256 7.18 2.53 -5.40
N ILE A 257 6.13 2.47 -4.57
CA ILE A 257 4.76 2.19 -5.01
C ILE A 257 4.09 3.34 -5.79
N ASN A 258 4.70 4.52 -5.78
CA ASN A 258 4.14 5.72 -6.40
C ASN A 258 4.45 5.82 -7.89
N ILE A 259 5.34 4.96 -8.40
CA ILE A 259 5.75 5.00 -9.80
C ILE A 259 4.62 4.57 -10.74
N GLN A 260 4.62 5.15 -11.94
CA GLN A 260 3.86 4.64 -13.05
C GLN A 260 4.42 3.28 -13.47
N SER A 261 3.55 2.29 -13.62
CA SER A 261 3.92 0.91 -13.97
C SER A 261 2.73 0.18 -14.57
N LEU A 262 3.01 -0.92 -15.26
CA LEU A 262 1.98 -1.85 -15.70
C LEU A 262 1.10 -2.29 -14.53
N SER A 263 -0.22 -2.37 -14.75
CA SER A 263 -1.17 -2.88 -13.76
C SER A 263 -1.54 -4.32 -14.07
N ASP A 264 -0.91 -5.25 -13.35
CA ASP A 264 -1.09 -6.70 -13.56
C ASP A 264 -2.34 -7.25 -12.88
N VAL A 265 -2.83 -6.56 -11.86
CA VAL A 265 -4.08 -6.87 -11.16
C VAL A 265 -5.03 -5.70 -11.34
N ASN A 266 -6.21 -6.00 -11.88
CA ASN A 266 -7.25 -5.00 -12.17
C ASN A 266 -8.58 -5.49 -11.61
N ILE A 267 -8.90 -5.11 -10.38
CA ILE A 267 -10.10 -5.54 -9.68
C ILE A 267 -10.94 -4.32 -9.28
N LEU A 268 -12.24 -4.36 -9.57
CA LEU A 268 -13.21 -3.44 -8.97
C LEU A 268 -13.81 -4.11 -7.74
N ALA A 269 -13.65 -3.49 -6.58
CA ALA A 269 -14.30 -3.89 -5.35
C ALA A 269 -15.52 -3.00 -5.12
N VAL A 270 -16.73 -3.54 -5.30
CA VAL A 270 -17.99 -2.87 -5.00
C VAL A 270 -18.36 -3.18 -3.56
N ILE A 271 -18.34 -2.18 -2.70
CA ILE A 271 -18.51 -2.31 -1.26
C ILE A 271 -19.86 -1.74 -0.86
N HIS A 272 -20.69 -2.54 -0.20
CA HIS A 272 -22.00 -2.14 0.32
C HIS A 272 -21.97 -2.17 1.86
N PRO A 273 -21.67 -1.06 2.54
CA PRO A 273 -21.40 -1.04 3.98
C PRO A 273 -22.62 -1.46 4.83
N ARG A 274 -23.83 -1.08 4.44
CA ARG A 274 -25.06 -1.39 5.22
C ARG A 274 -25.43 -2.87 5.21
N THR A 275 -25.10 -3.60 4.14
CA THR A 275 -25.39 -5.04 4.02
C THR A 275 -24.16 -5.90 4.27
N HIS A 276 -23.00 -5.28 4.51
CA HIS A 276 -21.70 -5.92 4.73
C HIS A 276 -21.33 -6.89 3.58
N GLN A 277 -21.57 -6.43 2.34
CA GLN A 277 -21.29 -7.19 1.12
C GLN A 277 -20.16 -6.53 0.34
N ILE A 278 -19.27 -7.36 -0.20
CA ILE A 278 -18.21 -6.95 -1.13
C ILE A 278 -18.32 -7.84 -2.36
N LEU A 279 -18.42 -7.22 -3.54
CA LEU A 279 -18.27 -7.90 -4.81
C LEU A 279 -16.92 -7.53 -5.42
N LEU A 280 -16.07 -8.53 -5.68
CA LEU A 280 -14.80 -8.37 -6.38
C LEU A 280 -14.99 -8.77 -7.84
N ILE A 281 -14.72 -7.86 -8.77
CA ILE A 281 -14.78 -8.10 -10.22
C ILE A 281 -13.37 -8.04 -10.75
N ASN A 282 -12.80 -9.20 -11.10
CA ASN A 282 -11.49 -9.29 -11.72
C ASN A 282 -11.59 -9.15 -13.23
N THR A 283 -10.76 -8.27 -13.80
CA THR A 283 -10.65 -8.03 -15.24
C THR A 283 -9.26 -8.45 -15.71
N PRO A 284 -9.14 -9.35 -16.70
CA PRO A 284 -7.86 -9.78 -17.24
C PRO A 284 -7.00 -8.60 -17.69
N ARG A 285 -5.72 -8.61 -17.36
CA ARG A 285 -4.78 -7.54 -17.69
C ARG A 285 -4.62 -7.32 -19.20
N ASP A 286 -4.81 -8.39 -19.97
CA ASP A 286 -4.65 -8.37 -21.43
C ASP A 286 -5.94 -7.99 -22.18
N TYR A 287 -7.00 -7.54 -21.50
CA TYR A 287 -8.20 -7.03 -22.15
C TYR A 287 -7.86 -5.91 -23.11
N TYR A 288 -8.35 -6.06 -24.38
CA TYR A 288 -8.15 -5.08 -25.44
C TYR A 288 -9.23 -4.01 -25.39
N VAL A 289 -8.88 -2.90 -24.78
CA VAL A 289 -9.83 -1.82 -24.42
C VAL A 289 -9.37 -0.46 -24.94
N PRO A 290 -10.28 0.49 -25.21
CA PRO A 290 -9.89 1.85 -25.51
C PRO A 290 -9.33 2.53 -24.25
N LEU A 291 -8.18 3.18 -24.35
CA LEU A 291 -7.64 4.08 -23.34
C LEU A 291 -8.60 5.25 -23.11
N ALA A 292 -8.80 5.66 -21.87
CA ALA A 292 -9.74 6.74 -21.53
C ALA A 292 -9.23 8.10 -22.03
N ARG A 293 -7.93 8.31 -22.04
CA ARG A 293 -7.26 9.56 -22.42
C ARG A 293 -7.38 9.94 -23.89
N ASN A 294 -7.40 8.97 -24.82
CA ASN A 294 -7.31 9.22 -26.25
C ASN A 294 -8.17 8.29 -27.12
N GLY A 295 -8.81 7.28 -26.54
CA GLY A 295 -9.64 6.31 -27.23
C GLY A 295 -8.87 5.27 -28.07
N GLN A 296 -7.54 5.31 -28.08
CA GLN A 296 -6.72 4.31 -28.77
C GLN A 296 -6.81 2.97 -28.06
N ARG A 297 -6.79 1.87 -28.83
CA ARG A 297 -6.91 0.53 -28.27
C ARG A 297 -5.58 0.00 -27.76
N ASP A 298 -5.63 -0.62 -26.60
CA ASP A 298 -4.45 -1.17 -25.93
C ASP A 298 -4.82 -2.28 -24.96
N LYS A 299 -3.83 -2.96 -24.41
CA LYS A 299 -4.03 -3.83 -23.24
C LYS A 299 -4.41 -3.01 -22.01
N LEU A 300 -5.30 -3.53 -21.20
CA LEU A 300 -5.67 -2.90 -19.92
C LEU A 300 -4.45 -2.67 -19.00
N THR A 301 -3.49 -3.60 -18.99
CA THR A 301 -2.27 -3.45 -18.17
C THR A 301 -1.48 -2.20 -18.55
N HIS A 302 -1.46 -1.83 -19.84
CA HIS A 302 -0.75 -0.65 -20.35
C HIS A 302 -1.38 0.67 -19.86
N ALA A 303 -2.67 0.70 -19.52
CA ALA A 303 -3.29 1.88 -18.94
C ALA A 303 -2.56 2.34 -17.65
N GLY A 304 -1.95 1.40 -16.91
CA GLY A 304 -1.16 1.71 -15.72
C GLY A 304 0.09 2.55 -15.97
N MET A 305 0.63 2.52 -17.19
CA MET A 305 1.78 3.35 -17.60
C MET A 305 1.45 4.85 -17.58
N TYR A 306 0.19 5.19 -17.77
CA TYR A 306 -0.34 6.56 -17.74
C TYR A 306 -0.80 6.99 -16.34
N GLY A 307 -0.79 6.08 -15.38
CA GLY A 307 -1.19 6.32 -14.00
C GLY A 307 -2.38 5.49 -13.56
N ILE A 308 -2.61 5.50 -12.24
CA ILE A 308 -3.70 4.71 -11.64
C ILE A 308 -5.08 5.24 -12.03
N ASP A 309 -5.20 6.55 -12.25
CA ASP A 309 -6.44 7.20 -12.64
C ASP A 309 -6.87 6.79 -14.04
N GLU A 310 -5.91 6.63 -14.98
CA GLU A 310 -6.19 6.13 -16.33
C GLU A 310 -6.72 4.69 -16.27
N SER A 311 -6.07 3.79 -15.51
CA SER A 311 -6.55 2.42 -15.34
C SER A 311 -7.95 2.36 -14.72
N ALA A 312 -8.21 3.19 -13.71
CA ALA A 312 -9.53 3.30 -13.08
C ALA A 312 -10.59 3.82 -14.06
N ALA A 313 -10.25 4.82 -14.89
CA ALA A 313 -11.14 5.38 -15.89
C ALA A 313 -11.44 4.38 -17.03
N VAL A 314 -10.43 3.63 -17.50
CA VAL A 314 -10.60 2.58 -18.52
C VAL A 314 -11.57 1.51 -18.02
N LEU A 315 -11.39 1.01 -16.78
CA LEU A 315 -12.33 0.05 -16.18
C LEU A 315 -13.72 0.67 -15.97
N GLY A 316 -13.78 1.92 -15.53
CA GLY A 316 -15.02 2.66 -15.39
C GLY A 316 -15.80 2.73 -16.69
N ASN A 317 -15.12 3.04 -17.79
CA ASN A 317 -15.72 3.08 -19.13
C ASN A 317 -16.19 1.70 -19.59
N LEU A 318 -15.41 0.64 -19.28
CA LEU A 318 -15.74 -0.73 -19.65
C LEU A 318 -17.05 -1.20 -19.00
N TYR A 319 -17.24 -0.90 -17.71
CA TYR A 319 -18.42 -1.34 -16.94
C TYR A 319 -19.52 -0.29 -16.81
N GLY A 320 -19.36 0.89 -17.38
CA GLY A 320 -20.33 1.99 -17.27
C GLY A 320 -20.47 2.54 -15.83
N VAL A 321 -19.42 2.44 -15.02
CA VAL A 321 -19.36 2.91 -13.61
C VAL A 321 -18.19 3.87 -13.42
N LYS A 322 -18.14 4.51 -12.25
CA LYS A 322 -16.97 5.31 -11.85
C LYS A 322 -16.40 4.72 -10.56
N ALA A 323 -15.11 4.46 -10.55
CA ALA A 323 -14.43 4.15 -9.28
C ALA A 323 -14.38 5.41 -8.42
N ASP A 324 -14.82 5.30 -7.17
CA ASP A 324 -14.80 6.40 -6.20
C ASP A 324 -13.41 6.55 -5.58
N TYR A 325 -12.71 5.42 -5.41
CA TYR A 325 -11.40 5.34 -4.79
C TYR A 325 -10.51 4.34 -5.50
N TYR A 326 -9.22 4.39 -5.20
CA TYR A 326 -8.30 3.34 -5.57
C TYR A 326 -7.50 2.83 -4.35
N ALA A 327 -6.95 1.63 -4.52
CA ALA A 327 -5.97 1.00 -3.66
C ALA A 327 -4.91 0.33 -4.53
N ARG A 328 -3.63 0.55 -4.23
CA ARG A 328 -2.51 -0.03 -4.97
C ARG A 328 -1.56 -0.74 -4.04
N VAL A 329 -1.06 -1.89 -4.50
CA VAL A 329 -0.04 -2.69 -3.83
C VAL A 329 0.96 -3.20 -4.86
N ASN A 330 2.24 -3.32 -4.49
CA ASN A 330 3.24 -4.03 -5.27
C ASN A 330 3.49 -5.45 -4.71
N PHE A 331 4.21 -6.29 -5.43
CA PHE A 331 4.45 -7.68 -5.03
C PHE A 331 5.23 -7.81 -3.72
N ALA A 332 6.25 -6.97 -3.50
CA ALA A 332 6.97 -6.94 -2.24
C ALA A 332 6.06 -6.55 -1.06
N GLY A 333 5.12 -5.62 -1.31
CA GLY A 333 4.11 -5.21 -0.35
C GLY A 333 3.13 -6.30 0.00
N LEU A 334 2.65 -7.07 -0.98
CA LEU A 334 1.77 -8.20 -0.73
C LEU A 334 2.43 -9.21 0.21
N LYS A 335 3.71 -9.58 -0.03
CA LYS A 335 4.48 -10.46 0.87
C LYS A 335 4.48 -9.90 2.29
N LYS A 336 4.91 -8.64 2.47
CA LYS A 336 5.02 -8.00 3.79
C LYS A 336 3.68 -7.95 4.53
N ILE A 337 2.58 -7.64 3.83
CA ILE A 337 1.24 -7.58 4.43
C ILE A 337 0.80 -8.97 4.91
N VAL A 338 0.96 -10.01 4.09
CA VAL A 338 0.59 -11.37 4.46
C VAL A 338 1.44 -11.88 5.62
N ASP A 339 2.76 -11.64 5.62
CA ASP A 339 3.65 -12.04 6.72
C ASP A 339 3.34 -11.29 8.01
N ALA A 340 3.00 -10.00 7.92
CA ALA A 340 2.60 -9.21 9.07
C ALA A 340 1.28 -9.69 9.72
N LEU A 341 0.39 -10.29 8.90
CA LEU A 341 -0.84 -10.94 9.36
C LEU A 341 -0.60 -12.35 9.95
N ASP A 342 0.65 -12.81 10.04
CA ASP A 342 1.00 -14.19 10.43
C ASP A 342 0.39 -15.22 9.48
N GLY A 343 0.50 -14.95 8.17
CA GLY A 343 -0.06 -15.75 7.10
C GLY A 343 -1.57 -15.57 6.89
N VAL A 344 -2.08 -16.13 5.80
CA VAL A 344 -3.51 -16.11 5.45
C VAL A 344 -3.98 -17.50 5.02
N ASP A 345 -5.26 -17.80 5.28
CA ASP A 345 -5.89 -19.07 4.92
C ASP A 345 -6.61 -18.92 3.59
N VAL A 346 -5.96 -19.39 2.51
CA VAL A 346 -6.48 -19.29 1.14
C VAL A 346 -7.16 -20.59 0.73
N ASN A 347 -8.40 -20.50 0.24
CA ASN A 347 -9.11 -21.65 -0.30
C ASN A 347 -8.80 -21.82 -1.79
N SER A 348 -8.01 -22.84 -2.14
CA SER A 348 -7.68 -23.17 -3.52
C SER A 348 -8.76 -24.04 -4.18
N GLU A 349 -9.17 -23.67 -5.39
CA GLU A 349 -10.09 -24.47 -6.20
C GLU A 349 -9.44 -25.78 -6.71
N HIS A 350 -8.13 -25.78 -6.88
CA HIS A 350 -7.37 -26.88 -7.47
C HIS A 350 -6.13 -27.22 -6.64
N GLU A 351 -5.68 -28.47 -6.77
CA GLU A 351 -4.31 -28.84 -6.43
C GLU A 351 -3.38 -28.48 -7.61
N PHE A 352 -2.27 -27.79 -7.32
CA PHE A 352 -1.28 -27.43 -8.34
C PHE A 352 0.09 -27.16 -7.75
N THR A 353 1.12 -27.24 -8.59
CA THR A 353 2.50 -26.83 -8.27
C THR A 353 2.88 -25.65 -9.15
N THR A 354 3.45 -24.61 -8.58
CA THR A 354 3.91 -23.44 -9.34
C THR A 354 5.12 -23.81 -10.19
N VAL A 355 5.17 -23.25 -11.39
CA VAL A 355 6.33 -23.39 -12.29
C VAL A 355 7.33 -22.31 -11.88
N GLY A 356 8.27 -22.65 -11.00
CA GLY A 356 9.33 -21.79 -10.44
C GLY A 356 9.27 -20.31 -10.82
N MET A 357 8.90 -19.47 -9.87
CA MET A 357 8.71 -18.04 -10.09
C MET A 357 9.86 -17.21 -9.54
N GLU A 358 10.21 -16.14 -10.23
CA GLU A 358 11.02 -15.08 -9.66
C GLU A 358 10.20 -14.34 -8.57
N VAL A 359 10.71 -14.37 -7.36
CA VAL A 359 10.11 -13.71 -6.19
C VAL A 359 11.08 -12.67 -5.67
N PRO A 360 10.64 -11.42 -5.43
CA PRO A 360 11.50 -10.40 -4.85
C PRO A 360 12.05 -10.83 -3.48
N ASP A 361 13.33 -10.55 -3.25
CA ASP A 361 13.96 -10.71 -1.94
C ASP A 361 13.28 -9.81 -0.88
N GLU A 362 13.59 -10.05 0.40
CA GLU A 362 12.99 -9.31 1.52
C GLU A 362 13.17 -7.80 1.41
N ASN A 363 14.28 -7.35 0.83
CA ASN A 363 14.59 -5.92 0.66
C ASN A 363 14.09 -5.35 -0.67
N GLY A 364 13.70 -6.20 -1.62
CA GLY A 364 13.22 -5.80 -2.94
C GLY A 364 14.33 -5.45 -3.95
N ASP A 365 15.59 -5.73 -3.64
CA ASP A 365 16.77 -5.37 -4.46
C ASP A 365 17.28 -6.55 -5.31
N GLY A 366 16.70 -7.76 -5.11
CA GLY A 366 17.01 -8.97 -5.83
C GLY A 366 15.79 -9.86 -6.04
N VAL A 367 15.98 -10.97 -6.74
CA VAL A 367 14.96 -11.99 -6.93
C VAL A 367 15.57 -13.38 -6.72
N HIS A 368 14.77 -14.32 -6.24
CA HIS A 368 15.11 -15.73 -6.19
C HIS A 368 14.00 -16.59 -6.80
N MET A 369 14.34 -17.82 -7.22
CA MET A 369 13.37 -18.75 -7.80
C MET A 369 12.65 -19.51 -6.69
N ALA A 370 11.33 -19.42 -6.65
CA ALA A 370 10.48 -20.13 -5.72
C ALA A 370 9.46 -21.03 -6.43
N GLY A 371 9.19 -22.19 -5.86
CA GLY A 371 8.21 -23.15 -6.35
C GLY A 371 7.51 -23.85 -5.19
N TYR A 372 6.18 -23.87 -5.21
CA TYR A 372 5.34 -24.40 -4.13
C TYR A 372 4.24 -25.30 -4.68
N THR A 373 3.87 -26.33 -3.91
CA THR A 373 2.69 -27.15 -4.17
C THR A 373 1.57 -26.77 -3.23
N PHE A 374 0.39 -26.53 -3.77
CA PHE A 374 -0.83 -26.19 -3.06
C PHE A 374 -1.85 -27.32 -3.23
N THR A 375 -2.58 -27.62 -2.17
CA THR A 375 -3.65 -28.62 -2.19
C THR A 375 -5.00 -27.98 -2.50
N GLN A 376 -5.94 -28.73 -3.04
CA GLN A 376 -7.32 -28.29 -3.12
C GLN A 376 -7.89 -28.05 -1.70
N GLY A 377 -8.60 -26.96 -1.47
CA GLY A 377 -9.11 -26.55 -0.17
C GLY A 377 -8.24 -25.50 0.51
N ILE A 378 -8.28 -25.47 1.85
CA ILE A 378 -7.61 -24.45 2.64
C ILE A 378 -6.10 -24.70 2.71
N ASN A 379 -5.31 -23.69 2.35
CA ASN A 379 -3.86 -23.63 2.50
C ASN A 379 -3.50 -22.43 3.36
N HIS A 380 -2.71 -22.64 4.41
CA HIS A 380 -2.14 -21.54 5.19
C HIS A 380 -0.86 -21.07 4.50
N LEU A 381 -0.89 -19.82 3.98
CA LEU A 381 0.17 -19.28 3.14
C LEU A 381 0.89 -18.15 3.84
N ASN A 382 2.23 -18.17 3.84
CA ASN A 382 3.05 -17.00 4.13
C ASN A 382 3.07 -16.03 2.94
N GLY A 383 3.75 -14.88 3.07
CA GLY A 383 3.76 -13.86 2.03
C GLY A 383 4.30 -14.32 0.68
N GLU A 384 5.37 -15.12 0.69
CA GLU A 384 5.97 -15.64 -0.53
C GLU A 384 5.07 -16.68 -1.21
N GLN A 385 4.53 -17.60 -0.43
CA GLN A 385 3.57 -18.59 -0.91
C GLN A 385 2.32 -17.93 -1.49
N ALA A 386 1.80 -16.89 -0.82
CA ALA A 386 0.64 -16.13 -1.30
C ALA A 386 0.94 -15.40 -2.62
N LEU A 387 2.14 -14.84 -2.77
CA LEU A 387 2.58 -14.23 -4.02
C LEU A 387 2.69 -15.27 -5.15
N CYS A 388 3.35 -16.39 -4.91
CA CYS A 388 3.45 -17.48 -5.89
C CYS A 388 2.07 -18.02 -6.28
N PHE A 389 1.17 -18.22 -5.30
CA PHE A 389 -0.22 -18.63 -5.53
C PHE A 389 -0.98 -17.63 -6.43
N ALA A 390 -0.83 -16.34 -6.17
CA ALA A 390 -1.53 -15.27 -6.90
C ALA A 390 -0.97 -15.01 -8.31
N ARG A 391 0.30 -15.39 -8.58
CA ARG A 391 0.95 -15.17 -9.89
C ARG A 391 0.90 -16.37 -10.81
N GLU A 392 0.63 -17.58 -10.29
CA GLU A 392 0.66 -18.80 -11.09
C GLU A 392 -0.38 -18.78 -12.22
N ARG A 393 0.07 -19.05 -13.43
CA ARG A 393 -0.74 -19.17 -14.64
C ARG A 393 -0.41 -20.40 -15.49
N HIS A 394 0.85 -20.87 -15.43
CA HIS A 394 1.35 -21.92 -16.31
C HIS A 394 0.91 -23.33 -15.88
N ALA A 395 0.55 -23.49 -14.61
CA ALA A 395 0.00 -24.73 -14.08
C ALA A 395 -1.44 -25.02 -14.56
N PHE A 396 -2.10 -24.07 -15.23
CA PHE A 396 -3.51 -24.15 -15.58
C PHE A 396 -3.75 -24.04 -17.08
N GLY A 397 -4.73 -24.77 -17.60
CA GLY A 397 -5.09 -24.72 -19.01
C GLY A 397 -5.76 -23.40 -19.42
N ASP A 398 -6.46 -22.70 -18.49
CA ASP A 398 -7.09 -21.39 -18.69
C ASP A 398 -6.25 -20.21 -18.14
N GLY A 399 -5.00 -20.48 -17.77
CA GLY A 399 -3.94 -19.54 -17.50
C GLY A 399 -4.34 -18.30 -16.72
N ASP A 400 -4.53 -17.17 -17.41
CA ASP A 400 -4.84 -15.87 -16.82
C ASP A 400 -6.17 -15.81 -16.07
N ASN A 401 -7.19 -16.57 -16.49
CA ASN A 401 -8.46 -16.60 -15.79
C ASN A 401 -8.32 -17.23 -14.40
N GLN A 402 -7.57 -18.35 -14.30
CA GLN A 402 -7.32 -18.97 -13.00
C GLN A 402 -6.42 -18.11 -12.14
N ARG A 403 -5.42 -17.41 -12.71
CA ARG A 403 -4.61 -16.42 -11.98
C ARG A 403 -5.49 -15.35 -11.34
N GLY A 404 -6.47 -14.79 -12.08
CA GLY A 404 -7.41 -13.82 -11.54
C GLY A 404 -8.24 -14.35 -10.36
N LYS A 405 -8.71 -15.60 -10.44
CA LYS A 405 -9.41 -16.25 -9.32
C LYS A 405 -8.50 -16.44 -8.11
N ASN A 406 -7.25 -16.85 -8.33
CA ASN A 406 -6.25 -17.00 -7.28
C ASN A 406 -5.96 -15.66 -6.59
N GLN A 407 -5.84 -14.56 -7.33
CA GLN A 407 -5.68 -13.21 -6.79
C GLN A 407 -6.85 -12.82 -5.90
N MET A 408 -8.08 -13.04 -6.35
CA MET A 408 -9.27 -12.76 -5.55
C MET A 408 -9.36 -13.62 -4.28
N ALA A 409 -8.92 -14.88 -4.35
CA ALA A 409 -8.88 -15.78 -3.19
C ALA A 409 -7.88 -15.26 -2.12
N VAL A 410 -6.71 -14.76 -2.54
CA VAL A 410 -5.73 -14.13 -1.63
C VAL A 410 -6.29 -12.84 -1.04
N ILE A 411 -6.87 -11.94 -1.85
CA ILE A 411 -7.49 -10.70 -1.35
C ILE A 411 -8.57 -11.01 -0.33
N ARG A 412 -9.45 -11.98 -0.61
CA ARG A 412 -10.48 -12.42 0.33
C ARG A 412 -9.88 -12.88 1.66
N ALA A 413 -8.85 -13.73 1.62
CA ALA A 413 -8.19 -14.24 2.81
C ALA A 413 -7.52 -13.11 3.64
N ILE A 414 -6.94 -12.10 2.98
CA ILE A 414 -6.40 -10.89 3.63
C ILE A 414 -7.52 -10.11 4.32
N VAL A 415 -8.64 -9.85 3.64
CA VAL A 415 -9.77 -9.09 4.21
C VAL A 415 -10.39 -9.85 5.38
N ASP A 416 -10.60 -11.15 5.26
CA ASP A 416 -11.14 -12.00 6.34
C ASP A 416 -10.21 -11.97 7.58
N LYS A 417 -8.90 -12.06 7.39
CA LYS A 417 -7.91 -12.00 8.47
C LYS A 417 -7.84 -10.62 9.10
N ALA A 418 -7.79 -9.56 8.27
CA ALA A 418 -7.68 -8.17 8.73
C ALA A 418 -8.95 -7.68 9.45
N SER A 419 -10.13 -8.19 9.09
CA SER A 419 -11.39 -7.87 9.77
C SER A 419 -11.62 -8.68 11.06
N SER A 420 -10.77 -9.65 11.36
CA SER A 420 -10.87 -10.50 12.55
C SER A 420 -10.12 -9.92 13.75
N PRO A 421 -10.49 -10.31 15.01
CA PRO A 421 -9.72 -9.92 16.20
C PRO A 421 -8.25 -10.37 16.20
N ALA A 422 -7.87 -11.29 15.30
CA ALA A 422 -6.49 -11.78 15.19
C ALA A 422 -5.49 -10.68 14.81
N ILE A 423 -5.94 -9.62 14.09
CA ILE A 423 -5.12 -8.47 13.72
C ILE A 423 -4.46 -7.81 14.93
N LEU A 424 -5.12 -7.84 16.09
CA LEU A 424 -4.60 -7.19 17.31
C LEU A 424 -3.28 -7.78 17.79
N LYS A 425 -2.97 -9.06 17.49
CA LYS A 425 -1.72 -9.71 17.88
C LYS A 425 -0.51 -9.19 17.10
N GLY A 426 -0.70 -8.80 15.84
CA GLY A 426 0.35 -8.32 14.94
C GLY A 426 0.20 -6.85 14.53
N TYR A 427 -0.66 -6.10 15.21
CA TYR A 427 -1.08 -4.75 14.82
C TYR A 427 0.06 -3.84 14.35
N GLN A 428 1.16 -3.74 15.12
CA GLN A 428 2.29 -2.88 14.76
C GLN A 428 2.97 -3.33 13.46
N LYS A 429 3.21 -4.65 13.31
CA LYS A 429 3.82 -5.22 12.10
C LYS A 429 2.95 -4.98 10.86
N VAL A 430 1.62 -5.12 11.01
CA VAL A 430 0.68 -4.86 9.91
C VAL A 430 0.73 -3.39 9.50
N LEU A 431 0.74 -2.47 10.45
CA LEU A 431 0.84 -1.04 10.16
C LEU A 431 2.14 -0.69 9.44
N ASP A 432 3.27 -1.23 9.91
CA ASP A 432 4.58 -0.99 9.30
C ASP A 432 4.63 -1.55 7.85
N ALA A 433 4.11 -2.76 7.63
CA ALA A 433 4.03 -3.38 6.31
C ALA A 433 3.13 -2.59 5.35
N VAL A 434 1.94 -2.19 5.80
CA VAL A 434 0.98 -1.43 5.00
C VAL A 434 1.52 -0.05 4.67
N SER A 435 2.09 0.68 5.63
CA SER A 435 2.59 2.06 5.43
C SER A 435 3.69 2.18 4.39
N SER A 436 4.46 1.11 4.14
CA SER A 436 5.57 1.09 3.18
C SER A 436 5.23 0.49 1.81
N SER A 437 4.04 -0.12 1.67
CA SER A 437 3.80 -1.04 0.55
C SER A 437 2.38 -0.98 -0.02
N PHE A 438 1.57 -0.07 0.50
CA PHE A 438 0.18 0.13 0.11
C PHE A 438 -0.15 1.61 0.08
N ILE A 439 -0.88 2.05 -0.93
CA ILE A 439 -1.43 3.41 -1.02
C ILE A 439 -2.89 3.37 -1.40
N THR A 440 -3.64 4.36 -0.95
CA THR A 440 -5.05 4.52 -1.31
C THR A 440 -5.44 5.99 -1.36
N SER A 441 -6.42 6.29 -2.22
CA SER A 441 -7.07 7.60 -2.25
C SER A 441 -8.15 7.79 -1.18
N LEU A 442 -8.50 6.73 -0.41
CA LEU A 442 -9.35 6.86 0.77
C LEU A 442 -8.69 7.83 1.75
N THR A 443 -9.44 8.81 2.23
CA THR A 443 -8.93 9.75 3.21
C THR A 443 -8.78 9.09 4.59
N TYR A 444 -8.00 9.71 5.47
CA TYR A 444 -7.90 9.24 6.87
C TYR A 444 -9.27 9.20 7.56
N GLU A 445 -10.12 10.16 7.28
CA GLU A 445 -11.48 10.25 7.80
C GLU A 445 -12.36 9.09 7.28
N ASP A 446 -12.26 8.75 6.00
CA ASP A 446 -12.96 7.62 5.41
C ASP A 446 -12.54 6.30 6.05
N ILE A 447 -11.24 6.06 6.16
CA ILE A 447 -10.67 4.86 6.81
C ILE A 447 -11.12 4.78 8.27
N SER A 448 -11.02 5.90 9.01
CA SER A 448 -11.43 5.95 10.41
C SER A 448 -12.92 5.63 10.58
N SER A 449 -13.77 6.14 9.70
CA SER A 449 -15.22 5.88 9.70
C SER A 449 -15.54 4.40 9.45
N LEU A 450 -14.83 3.76 8.50
CA LEU A 450 -14.97 2.32 8.20
C LEU A 450 -14.48 1.46 9.38
N VAL A 451 -13.37 1.83 10.01
CA VAL A 451 -12.87 1.13 11.22
C VAL A 451 -13.85 1.25 12.37
N GLN A 452 -14.38 2.44 12.63
CA GLN A 452 -15.41 2.63 13.67
C GLN A 452 -16.67 1.82 13.38
N MET A 453 -17.11 1.77 12.11
CA MET A 453 -18.23 0.94 11.69
C MET A 453 -17.97 -0.54 11.98
N GLN A 454 -16.80 -1.07 11.59
CA GLN A 454 -16.42 -2.46 11.84
C GLN A 454 -16.39 -2.78 13.33
N LEU A 455 -15.81 -1.90 14.15
CA LEU A 455 -15.76 -2.06 15.61
C LEU A 455 -17.15 -2.05 16.26
N ARG A 456 -18.05 -1.20 15.77
CA ARG A 456 -19.43 -1.10 16.28
C ARG A 456 -20.27 -2.32 15.90
N ASP A 457 -20.20 -2.71 14.63
CA ASP A 457 -21.08 -3.72 14.05
C ASP A 457 -20.55 -5.14 14.30
N ASN A 458 -19.21 -5.29 14.39
CA ASN A 458 -18.49 -6.56 14.66
C ASN A 458 -19.01 -7.72 13.81
N VAL A 459 -19.18 -7.50 12.52
CA VAL A 459 -19.78 -8.45 11.57
C VAL A 459 -18.73 -9.01 10.61
N HIS A 460 -19.04 -10.18 10.08
CA HIS A 460 -18.33 -10.75 8.94
C HIS A 460 -18.85 -10.15 7.63
N TRP A 461 -17.93 -9.81 6.73
CA TRP A 461 -18.26 -9.38 5.39
C TRP A 461 -18.53 -10.58 4.48
N ASN A 462 -19.63 -10.52 3.72
CA ASN A 462 -19.91 -11.49 2.68
C ASN A 462 -19.20 -11.07 1.39
N ILE A 463 -18.10 -11.76 1.06
CA ILE A 463 -17.28 -11.46 -0.11
C ILE A 463 -17.63 -12.45 -1.21
N THR A 464 -18.09 -11.94 -2.34
CA THR A 464 -18.31 -12.68 -3.59
C THR A 464 -17.32 -12.24 -4.64
N SER A 465 -16.94 -13.16 -5.53
CA SER A 465 -15.95 -12.88 -6.57
C SER A 465 -16.50 -13.25 -7.93
N TYR A 466 -16.25 -12.43 -8.93
CA TYR A 466 -16.58 -12.66 -10.32
C TYR A 466 -15.36 -12.36 -11.19
N SER A 467 -15.00 -13.26 -12.10
CA SER A 467 -13.94 -13.05 -13.07
C SER A 467 -14.53 -13.02 -14.46
N VAL A 468 -14.33 -11.94 -15.18
CA VAL A 468 -14.68 -11.87 -16.59
C VAL A 468 -13.62 -12.55 -17.44
N SER A 469 -14.00 -13.04 -18.62
CA SER A 469 -13.13 -13.72 -19.57
C SER A 469 -13.38 -13.17 -20.98
N GLY A 470 -12.60 -13.62 -21.95
CA GLY A 470 -12.71 -13.21 -23.35
C GLY A 470 -12.06 -14.21 -24.29
N GLU A 471 -12.02 -13.86 -25.56
CA GLU A 471 -11.33 -14.62 -26.60
C GLU A 471 -9.97 -13.99 -26.87
N GLY A 472 -8.93 -14.83 -27.02
CA GLY A 472 -7.56 -14.38 -27.26
C GLY A 472 -7.27 -14.16 -28.75
N GLY A 473 -6.40 -13.21 -29.05
CA GLY A 473 -5.94 -12.94 -30.40
C GLY A 473 -4.76 -11.98 -30.44
N MET A 474 -4.34 -11.62 -31.65
CA MET A 474 -3.21 -10.71 -31.89
C MET A 474 -3.73 -9.38 -32.42
N GLU A 475 -3.42 -8.27 -31.76
CA GLU A 475 -3.83 -6.92 -32.14
C GLU A 475 -2.72 -5.88 -31.93
N PRO A 476 -2.70 -4.80 -32.72
CA PRO A 476 -1.77 -3.70 -32.50
C PRO A 476 -2.09 -2.99 -31.17
N CYS A 477 -1.06 -2.73 -30.37
CA CYS A 477 -1.17 -2.07 -29.07
C CYS A 477 -0.53 -0.69 -29.12
N TYR A 478 -1.31 0.35 -28.79
CA TYR A 478 -0.88 1.74 -28.92
C TYR A 478 0.38 2.07 -28.13
N SER A 479 0.47 1.67 -26.86
CA SER A 479 1.62 1.98 -26.00
C SER A 479 2.89 1.17 -26.34
N ALA A 480 2.77 0.16 -27.19
CA ALA A 480 3.89 -0.61 -27.72
C ALA A 480 4.32 -0.15 -29.12
N GLY A 481 4.03 1.10 -29.50
CA GLY A 481 4.35 1.59 -30.85
C GLY A 481 3.49 0.99 -31.97
N ASN A 482 2.27 0.53 -31.63
CA ASN A 482 1.37 -0.25 -32.51
C ASN A 482 1.91 -1.64 -32.89
N GLU A 483 2.90 -2.17 -32.15
CA GLU A 483 3.31 -3.55 -32.28
C GLU A 483 2.17 -4.51 -31.96
N THR A 484 2.13 -5.62 -32.69
CA THR A 484 1.07 -6.63 -32.57
C THR A 484 1.37 -7.55 -31.39
N LEU A 485 0.55 -7.45 -30.33
CA LEU A 485 0.67 -8.25 -29.13
C LEU A 485 -0.52 -9.18 -28.95
N TRP A 486 -0.32 -10.25 -28.18
CA TRP A 486 -1.45 -11.08 -27.74
C TRP A 486 -2.34 -10.29 -26.80
N VAL A 487 -3.64 -10.28 -27.10
CA VAL A 487 -4.67 -9.57 -26.36
C VAL A 487 -5.87 -10.46 -26.09
N MET A 488 -6.77 -10.04 -25.21
CA MET A 488 -8.04 -10.69 -24.95
C MET A 488 -9.18 -9.73 -25.26
N TRP A 489 -10.05 -10.11 -26.22
CA TRP A 489 -11.27 -9.32 -26.51
C TRP A 489 -12.30 -9.50 -25.40
N PRO A 490 -12.85 -8.42 -24.84
CA PRO A 490 -13.85 -8.48 -23.78
C PRO A 490 -15.11 -9.26 -24.18
N ASN A 491 -15.60 -10.13 -23.32
CA ASN A 491 -16.88 -10.80 -23.50
C ASN A 491 -18.03 -9.87 -23.10
N ALA A 492 -18.72 -9.31 -24.08
CA ALA A 492 -19.80 -8.34 -23.87
C ALA A 492 -20.96 -8.90 -22.98
N THR A 493 -21.22 -10.21 -23.00
CA THR A 493 -22.28 -10.83 -22.20
C THR A 493 -21.93 -10.87 -20.71
N GLN A 494 -20.63 -10.91 -20.38
CA GLN A 494 -20.15 -10.92 -18.99
C GLN A 494 -19.95 -9.52 -18.40
N ILE A 495 -19.84 -8.50 -19.27
CA ILE A 495 -19.63 -7.11 -18.87
C ILE A 495 -20.97 -6.41 -18.62
N ASN A 496 -22.00 -6.69 -19.40
CA ASN A 496 -23.35 -6.16 -19.28
C ASN A 496 -24.21 -6.98 -18.28
#